data_8ff42ddab268ac93d07430081eb6ac0a
#
_entry.id   8ff42ddab268ac93d07430081eb6ac0a
#
_cell.length_a   1.000
_cell.length_b   1.000
_cell.length_c   1.000
_cell.angle_alpha   90.00
_cell.angle_beta   90.00
_cell.angle_gamma   90.00
#
_symmetry.space_group_name_H-M   'P 1'
#
loop_
_entity.id
_entity.type
_entity.pdbx_description
1 polymer ?
#
loop_
_entity_poly.entity_id
_entity_poly.type
_entity_poly.pdbx_seq_one_letter_code
_entity_poly.pdbx_strand_id
1 'polypeptide(L)'
;MYGSAFRMRPKAGMASQVLDVMMGDPRQPKGMLAAYLLTEDAAGDVWGFAVFEDEKAYRANANDPAQGAQYQKFRALLEADPEWHDGAITQKAG
;
A
#
# COMPACT_ATOMS: atom_id res chain seq x y z
N MET A 1 -4.67 -0.91 16.65
CA MET A 1 -4.00 -0.83 15.34
C MET A 1 -4.93 -0.23 14.30
N TYR A 2 -4.37 0.39 13.31
CA TYR A 2 -5.11 0.99 12.21
C TYR A 2 -4.43 0.62 10.90
N GLY A 3 -5.18 0.41 9.84
CA GLY A 3 -4.57 0.00 8.60
C GLY A 3 -5.39 0.30 7.37
N SER A 4 -4.82 -0.08 6.23
CA SER A 4 -5.45 0.06 4.94
C SER A 4 -5.25 -1.21 4.14
N ALA A 5 -6.32 -1.68 3.50
CA ALA A 5 -6.25 -2.65 2.44
C ALA A 5 -6.54 -1.89 1.15
N PHE A 6 -5.69 -2.03 0.15
CA PHE A 6 -5.87 -1.27 -1.08
C PHE A 6 -5.62 -2.15 -2.30
N ARG A 7 -6.47 -1.97 -3.29
CA ARG A 7 -6.41 -2.74 -4.53
C ARG A 7 -5.87 -1.86 -5.65
N MET A 8 -4.88 -2.38 -6.37
CA MET A 8 -4.26 -1.69 -7.50
C MET A 8 -4.42 -2.53 -8.77
N ARG A 9 -4.72 -1.86 -9.87
CA ARG A 9 -4.82 -2.50 -11.17
C ARG A 9 -3.65 -2.05 -12.04
N PRO A 10 -2.58 -2.86 -12.16
CA PRO A 10 -1.45 -2.52 -13.01
C PRO A 10 -1.84 -2.44 -14.48
N LYS A 11 -1.18 -1.55 -15.22
CA LYS A 11 -1.22 -1.58 -16.68
C LYS A 11 -0.69 -2.93 -17.17
N ALA A 12 -1.07 -3.35 -18.36
CA ALA A 12 -0.68 -4.64 -18.93
C ALA A 12 0.84 -4.83 -18.85
N GLY A 13 1.27 -5.92 -18.22
CA GLY A 13 2.68 -6.26 -18.06
C GLY A 13 3.43 -5.49 -16.97
N MET A 14 2.75 -4.65 -16.19
CA MET A 14 3.40 -3.78 -15.20
C MET A 14 3.31 -4.27 -13.75
N ALA A 15 2.67 -5.40 -13.48
CA ALA A 15 2.49 -5.88 -12.10
C ALA A 15 3.84 -6.05 -11.36
N SER A 16 4.82 -6.66 -12.02
CA SER A 16 6.15 -6.84 -11.45
C SER A 16 6.82 -5.51 -11.11
N GLN A 17 6.66 -4.51 -11.97
CA GLN A 17 7.23 -3.18 -11.74
C GLN A 17 6.55 -2.46 -10.59
N VAL A 18 5.23 -2.64 -10.41
CA VAL A 18 4.51 -2.10 -9.25
C VAL A 18 5.11 -2.65 -7.96
N LEU A 19 5.32 -3.98 -7.91
CA LEU A 19 5.93 -4.61 -6.74
C LEU A 19 7.34 -4.07 -6.50
N ASP A 20 8.15 -3.94 -7.53
CA ASP A 20 9.52 -3.45 -7.41
C ASP A 20 9.56 -2.01 -6.86
N VAL A 21 8.69 -1.13 -7.35
CA VAL A 21 8.61 0.24 -6.86
C VAL A 21 8.21 0.28 -5.39
N MET A 22 7.21 -0.49 -5.00
CA MET A 22 6.71 -0.48 -3.63
C MET A 22 7.70 -1.10 -2.65
N MET A 23 8.33 -2.21 -3.01
CA MET A 23 9.31 -2.89 -2.16
C MET A 23 10.66 -2.18 -2.15
N GLY A 24 10.94 -1.36 -3.14
CA GLY A 24 12.18 -0.61 -3.25
C GLY A 24 12.24 0.67 -2.42
N ASP A 25 11.17 1.05 -1.76
CA ASP A 25 11.15 2.25 -0.92
C ASP A 25 11.95 1.98 0.36
N PRO A 26 13.06 2.70 0.59
CA PRO A 26 13.89 2.46 1.76
C PRO A 26 13.33 3.05 3.06
N ARG A 27 12.23 3.81 2.97
CA ARG A 27 11.67 4.47 4.15
C ARG A 27 11.06 3.46 5.11
N GLN A 28 11.18 3.79 6.40
CA GLN A 28 10.53 3.06 7.49
C GLN A 28 9.57 4.04 8.17
N PRO A 29 8.31 4.13 7.71
CA PRO A 29 7.37 5.06 8.32
C PRO A 29 7.22 4.81 9.81
N LYS A 30 7.25 5.89 10.60
CA LYS A 30 7.10 5.79 12.04
C LYS A 30 5.74 5.19 12.39
N GLY A 31 5.75 4.19 13.25
CA GLY A 31 4.51 3.52 13.69
C GLY A 31 4.01 2.43 12.75
N MET A 32 4.65 2.20 11.60
CA MET A 32 4.29 1.09 10.74
C MET A 32 4.74 -0.22 11.39
N LEU A 33 3.81 -1.16 11.55
CA LEU A 33 4.07 -2.47 12.15
C LEU A 33 4.32 -3.54 11.09
N ALA A 34 3.64 -3.47 9.96
CA ALA A 34 3.79 -4.44 8.89
C ALA A 34 3.20 -3.90 7.59
N ALA A 35 3.69 -4.42 6.47
CA ALA A 35 3.10 -4.19 5.17
C ALA A 35 3.24 -5.46 4.33
N TYR A 36 2.21 -5.77 3.55
CA TYR A 36 2.19 -6.95 2.69
C TYR A 36 1.68 -6.57 1.32
N LEU A 37 2.19 -7.25 0.30
CA LEU A 37 1.67 -7.17 -1.06
C LEU A 37 1.26 -8.56 -1.50
N LEU A 38 0.12 -8.62 -2.20
CA LEU A 38 -0.42 -9.86 -2.74
C LEU A 38 -0.80 -9.61 -4.20
N THR A 39 -0.38 -10.50 -5.09
CA THR A 39 -0.82 -10.47 -6.48
C THR A 39 -1.87 -11.56 -6.67
N GLU A 40 -3.05 -11.17 -7.15
CA GLU A 40 -4.13 -12.13 -7.40
C GLU A 40 -3.75 -13.06 -8.57
N ASP A 41 -4.01 -14.35 -8.39
CA ASP A 41 -3.65 -15.36 -9.39
C ASP A 41 -4.36 -15.13 -10.73
N ALA A 42 -5.67 -14.95 -10.69
CA ALA A 42 -6.48 -14.88 -11.90
C ALA A 42 -6.52 -13.48 -12.51
N ALA A 43 -6.69 -12.44 -11.68
CA ALA A 43 -6.92 -11.07 -12.16
C ALA A 43 -5.62 -10.30 -12.41
N GLY A 44 -4.53 -10.70 -11.75
CA GLY A 44 -3.26 -9.97 -11.82
C GLY A 44 -3.28 -8.63 -11.09
N ASP A 45 -4.33 -8.32 -10.34
CA ASP A 45 -4.38 -7.13 -9.51
C ASP A 45 -3.46 -7.30 -8.31
N VAL A 46 -2.91 -6.19 -7.83
CA VAL A 46 -2.03 -6.18 -6.66
C VAL A 46 -2.80 -5.58 -5.49
N TRP A 47 -2.86 -6.32 -4.39
CA TRP A 47 -3.42 -5.86 -3.13
C TRP A 47 -2.28 -5.50 -2.18
N GLY A 48 -2.42 -4.35 -1.52
CA GLY A 48 -1.52 -3.94 -0.46
C GLY A 48 -2.24 -3.93 0.88
N PHE A 49 -1.50 -4.24 1.93
CA PHE A 49 -1.99 -4.22 3.32
C PHE A 49 -0.94 -3.50 4.15
N ALA A 50 -1.30 -2.38 4.75
CA ALA A 50 -0.41 -1.63 5.63
C ALA A 50 -1.02 -1.55 7.02
N VAL A 51 -0.23 -1.86 8.04
CA VAL A 51 -0.66 -1.89 9.44
C VAL A 51 0.18 -0.91 10.24
N PHE A 52 -0.49 0.02 10.93
CA PHE A 52 0.12 1.02 11.79
C PHE A 52 -0.34 0.84 13.22
N GLU A 53 0.45 1.32 14.17
CA GLU A 53 0.12 1.23 15.60
C GLU A 53 -1.18 1.96 15.95
N ASP A 54 -1.47 3.08 15.26
CA ASP A 54 -2.70 3.85 15.44
C ASP A 54 -3.02 4.69 14.20
N GLU A 55 -4.19 5.30 14.19
CA GLU A 55 -4.64 6.14 13.08
C GLU A 55 -3.76 7.37 12.91
N LYS A 56 -3.26 7.96 14.00
CA LYS A 56 -2.40 9.14 13.94
C LYS A 56 -1.12 8.84 13.15
N ALA A 57 -0.48 7.71 13.41
CA ALA A 57 0.72 7.29 12.69
C ALA A 57 0.41 7.07 11.21
N TYR A 58 -0.71 6.44 10.90
CA TYR A 58 -1.15 6.22 9.52
C TYR A 58 -1.35 7.55 8.79
N ARG A 59 -2.07 8.50 9.40
CA ARG A 59 -2.36 9.81 8.80
C ARG A 59 -1.09 10.64 8.61
N ALA A 60 -0.17 10.60 9.57
CA ALA A 60 1.11 11.30 9.46
C ALA A 60 1.91 10.80 8.26
N ASN A 61 1.94 9.48 8.03
CA ASN A 61 2.60 8.92 6.86
C ASN A 61 1.89 9.34 5.56
N ALA A 62 0.56 9.29 5.54
CA ALA A 62 -0.21 9.66 4.35
C ALA A 62 0.02 11.12 3.94
N ASN A 63 0.31 11.99 4.90
CA ASN A 63 0.56 13.42 4.67
C ASN A 63 2.05 13.74 4.44
N ASP A 64 2.93 12.76 4.53
CA ASP A 64 4.36 12.97 4.31
C ASP A 64 4.62 13.19 2.80
N PRO A 65 5.33 14.28 2.42
CA PRO A 65 5.68 14.52 1.01
C PRO A 65 6.44 13.36 0.35
N ALA A 66 7.26 12.64 1.12
CA ALA A 66 7.97 11.47 0.61
C ALA A 66 7.01 10.33 0.23
N GLN A 67 5.91 10.17 0.98
CA GLN A 67 4.86 9.21 0.63
C GLN A 67 4.15 9.64 -0.66
N GLY A 68 3.88 10.93 -0.83
CA GLY A 68 3.29 11.46 -2.06
C GLY A 68 4.17 11.20 -3.27
N ALA A 69 5.48 11.39 -3.15
CA ALA A 69 6.43 11.12 -4.22
C ALA A 69 6.45 9.62 -4.57
N GLN A 70 6.43 8.75 -3.57
CA GLN A 70 6.35 7.30 -3.75
C GLN A 70 5.05 6.90 -4.44
N TYR A 71 3.93 7.48 -4.03
CA TYR A 71 2.63 7.23 -4.65
C TYR A 71 2.66 7.55 -6.14
N GLN A 72 3.24 8.69 -6.54
CA GLN A 72 3.31 9.08 -7.94
C GLN A 72 4.07 8.04 -8.78
N LYS A 73 5.11 7.44 -8.23
CA LYS A 73 5.88 6.42 -8.93
C LYS A 73 5.05 5.20 -9.29
N PHE A 74 4.33 4.62 -8.31
CA PHE A 74 3.56 3.42 -8.61
C PHE A 74 2.22 3.76 -9.28
N ARG A 75 1.64 4.95 -9.03
CA ARG A 75 0.41 5.37 -9.71
C ARG A 75 0.60 5.43 -11.24
N ALA A 76 1.76 5.84 -11.70
CA ALA A 76 2.06 5.90 -13.13
C ALA A 76 2.00 4.53 -13.82
N LEU A 77 2.11 3.44 -13.05
CA LEU A 77 2.07 2.07 -13.56
C LEU A 77 0.66 1.45 -13.48
N LEU A 78 -0.32 2.20 -12.97
CA LEU A 78 -1.69 1.70 -12.77
C LEU A 78 -2.63 2.28 -13.83
N GLU A 79 -3.68 1.50 -14.16
CA GLU A 79 -4.73 1.93 -15.07
C GLU A 79 -5.66 2.98 -14.46
N ALA A 80 -5.81 2.95 -13.14
CA ALA A 80 -6.71 3.83 -12.40
C ALA A 80 -6.19 4.04 -10.99
N ASP A 81 -6.83 4.95 -10.24
CA ASP A 81 -6.51 5.16 -8.84
C ASP A 81 -6.71 3.87 -8.04
N PRO A 82 -5.85 3.61 -7.03
CA PRO A 82 -6.09 2.50 -6.13
C PRO A 82 -7.44 2.62 -5.41
N GLU A 83 -8.03 1.47 -5.12
CA GLU A 83 -9.22 1.40 -4.28
C GLU A 83 -8.78 1.24 -2.83
N TRP A 84 -9.05 2.24 -2.00
CA TRP A 84 -8.57 2.30 -0.62
C TRP A 84 -9.66 1.89 0.36
N HIS A 85 -9.29 1.04 1.33
CA HIS A 85 -10.17 0.61 2.42
C HIS A 85 -9.43 0.79 3.74
N ASP A 86 -9.65 1.93 4.39
CA ASP A 86 -8.97 2.28 5.64
C ASP A 86 -9.88 1.98 6.83
N GLY A 87 -9.29 1.54 7.94
CA GLY A 87 -10.08 1.28 9.13
C GLY A 87 -9.27 0.84 10.33
N ALA A 88 -9.93 0.81 11.47
CA ALA A 88 -9.35 0.27 12.70
C ALA A 88 -9.26 -1.26 12.60
N ILE A 89 -8.13 -1.79 13.05
CA ILE A 89 -7.93 -3.23 13.16
C ILE A 89 -8.29 -3.61 14.58
N THR A 90 -9.41 -4.32 14.74
CA THR A 90 -9.99 -4.61 16.04
C THR A 90 -9.75 -6.03 16.52
N GLN A 91 -9.36 -6.93 15.61
CA GLN A 91 -9.14 -8.34 15.93
C GLN A 91 -7.98 -8.90 15.14
N LYS A 92 -7.27 -9.84 15.75
CA LYS A 92 -6.17 -10.55 15.11
C LYS A 92 -6.33 -12.05 15.38
N ALA A 93 -6.20 -12.86 14.33
CA ALA A 93 -6.18 -14.32 14.45
C ALA A 93 -4.76 -14.82 14.16
N GLY A 94 -4.33 -15.78 14.94
CA GLY A 94 -3.00 -16.40 14.76
C GLY A 94 -1.84 -15.75 15.50
#